data_788f94bd4458fd5ed1eaa8d18f8c8a2d
#
_entry.id   788f94bd4458fd5ed1eaa8d18f8c8a2d
#
_cell.length_a   1.000
_cell.length_b   1.000
_cell.length_c   1.000
_cell.angle_alpha   90.00
_cell.angle_beta   90.00
_cell.angle_gamma   90.00
#
_symmetry.space_group_name_H-M   'P 1'
#
loop_
_entity.id
_entity.type
_entity.pdbx_description
1 polymer ?
#
loop_
_entity_poly.entity_id
_entity_poly.type
_entity_poly.pdbx_seq_one_letter_code
_entity_poly.pdbx_strand_id
1 'polypeptide(L)'
;MFVRHGRTAFNVEGRLQGRLDMPLDEVGRRQAFTVAQVIAAMEPDAIIASPLQRARDTAQAIGACAGLGVQLDDRLIEIDVGRWSGQRAADLRRNDPEYAAGVVSPIDYRRADGETASEVADRIVAVCQDVVAQYAGGTIILVAHGFALRTGICWLLGGDYGASRCLGGLDNCSWSIVDHLPEDVVEARGFLSPWRLMAYNCGVPVPVDVDFAKGA
;
A
#
# COMPACT_ATOMS: atom_id res chain seq x y z
N MET A 1 -2.30 -8.45 6.77
CA MET A 1 -2.32 -6.98 7.03
C MET A 1 -1.46 -6.28 5.99
N PHE A 2 -1.87 -5.12 5.54
CA PHE A 2 -1.18 -4.30 4.53
C PHE A 2 -0.62 -3.06 5.21
N VAL A 3 0.67 -2.79 5.06
CA VAL A 3 1.35 -1.65 5.67
C VAL A 3 2.01 -0.81 4.59
N ARG A 4 1.67 0.48 4.51
CA ARG A 4 2.36 1.40 3.61
C ARG A 4 3.71 1.79 4.20
N HIS A 5 4.74 1.91 3.37
CA HIS A 5 6.06 2.38 3.77
C HIS A 5 6.04 3.75 4.46
N GLY A 6 7.06 4.05 5.26
CA GLY A 6 7.26 5.33 5.91
C GLY A 6 7.54 6.47 4.92
N ARG A 7 7.51 7.71 5.39
CA ARG A 7 7.65 8.90 4.56
C ARG A 7 9.02 8.98 3.87
N THR A 8 8.99 9.49 2.63
CA THR A 8 10.16 9.84 1.83
C THR A 8 10.13 11.33 1.49
N ALA A 9 11.25 11.91 1.04
CA ALA A 9 11.28 13.28 0.54
C ALA A 9 10.27 13.50 -0.61
N PHE A 10 10.09 12.51 -1.49
CA PHE A 10 9.13 12.60 -2.60
C PHE A 10 7.67 12.64 -2.16
N ASN A 11 7.33 12.03 -1.02
CA ASN A 11 6.00 12.20 -0.43
C ASN A 11 5.75 13.65 -0.02
N VAL A 12 6.73 14.30 0.60
CA VAL A 12 6.66 15.71 1.02
C VAL A 12 6.55 16.63 -0.18
N GLU A 13 7.31 16.35 -1.25
CA GLU A 13 7.34 17.16 -2.45
C GLU A 13 6.15 16.93 -3.39
N GLY A 14 5.29 15.95 -3.12
CA GLY A 14 4.19 15.56 -4.00
C GLY A 14 4.64 15.00 -5.34
N ARG A 15 5.79 14.28 -5.35
CA ARG A 15 6.32 13.63 -6.55
C ARG A 15 5.83 12.19 -6.69
N LEU A 16 5.57 11.78 -7.91
CA LEU A 16 5.28 10.38 -8.24
C LEU A 16 6.57 9.57 -8.12
N GLN A 17 6.61 8.64 -7.17
CA GLN A 17 7.81 7.83 -6.99
C GLN A 17 7.88 6.67 -7.98
N GLY A 18 6.73 6.00 -8.22
CA GLY A 18 6.70 4.79 -9.00
C GLY A 18 7.75 3.80 -8.49
N ARG A 19 8.57 3.28 -9.41
CA ARG A 19 9.64 2.33 -9.12
C ARG A 19 10.99 2.96 -8.77
N LEU A 20 11.07 4.31 -8.68
CA LEU A 20 12.29 4.96 -8.19
C LEU A 20 12.56 4.54 -6.75
N ASP A 21 13.81 4.16 -6.48
CA ASP A 21 14.21 3.60 -5.18
C ASP A 21 14.67 4.71 -4.22
N MET A 22 13.69 5.41 -3.66
CA MET A 22 13.90 6.51 -2.72
C MET A 22 13.95 6.00 -1.27
N PRO A 23 14.92 6.45 -0.45
CA PRO A 23 15.02 6.08 0.96
C PRO A 23 13.94 6.76 1.79
N LEU A 24 13.71 6.22 3.00
CA LEU A 24 12.96 6.91 4.04
C LEU A 24 13.68 8.19 4.46
N ASP A 25 12.92 9.27 4.66
CA ASP A 25 13.45 10.45 5.34
C ASP A 25 13.50 10.24 6.87
N GLU A 26 13.96 11.23 7.62
CA GLU A 26 14.07 11.11 9.08
C GLU A 26 12.70 10.89 9.75
N VAL A 27 11.65 11.55 9.27
CA VAL A 27 10.28 11.33 9.79
C VAL A 27 9.79 9.94 9.43
N GLY A 28 10.04 9.48 8.21
CA GLY A 28 9.68 8.13 7.78
C GLY A 28 10.35 7.03 8.61
N ARG A 29 11.61 7.22 9.00
CA ARG A 29 12.29 6.28 9.92
C ARG A 29 11.65 6.27 11.31
N ARG A 30 11.27 7.44 11.84
CA ARG A 30 10.51 7.51 13.11
C ARG A 30 9.13 6.86 12.99
N GLN A 31 8.42 7.10 11.89
CA GLN A 31 7.14 6.45 11.61
C GLN A 31 7.29 4.92 11.56
N ALA A 32 8.29 4.42 10.84
CA ALA A 32 8.57 2.99 10.75
C ALA A 32 8.87 2.37 12.13
N PHE A 33 9.67 3.03 12.96
CA PHE A 33 9.96 2.60 14.33
C PHE A 33 8.69 2.57 15.20
N THR A 34 7.82 3.59 15.08
CA THR A 34 6.60 3.68 15.89
C THR A 34 5.59 2.61 15.49
N VAL A 35 5.34 2.43 14.18
CA VAL A 35 4.40 1.41 13.70
C VAL A 35 4.91 0.00 13.98
N ALA A 36 6.22 -0.21 13.97
CA ALA A 36 6.85 -1.50 14.25
C ALA A 36 6.45 -2.07 15.62
N GLN A 37 6.38 -1.21 16.64
CA GLN A 37 5.98 -1.64 17.98
C GLN A 37 4.50 -2.07 18.02
N VAL A 38 3.63 -1.37 17.30
CA VAL A 38 2.20 -1.70 17.24
C VAL A 38 1.98 -3.00 16.46
N ILE A 39 2.63 -3.14 15.30
CA ILE A 39 2.49 -4.33 14.46
C ILE A 39 3.10 -5.57 15.14
N ALA A 40 4.27 -5.43 15.80
CA ALA A 40 4.89 -6.53 16.54
C ALA A 40 4.00 -7.06 17.68
N ALA A 41 3.26 -6.17 18.36
CA ALA A 41 2.32 -6.56 19.41
C ALA A 41 1.08 -7.32 18.89
N MET A 42 0.88 -7.36 17.59
CA MET A 42 -0.16 -8.18 16.93
C MET A 42 0.34 -9.61 16.61
N GLU A 43 1.55 -9.95 17.04
CA GLU A 43 2.18 -11.28 16.92
C GLU A 43 2.12 -11.85 15.48
N PRO A 44 2.70 -11.15 14.49
CA PRO A 44 2.69 -11.65 13.11
C PRO A 44 3.51 -12.94 12.96
N ASP A 45 3.07 -13.81 12.04
CA ASP A 45 3.75 -15.06 11.71
C ASP A 45 4.81 -14.89 10.61
N ALA A 46 4.62 -13.91 9.72
CA ALA A 46 5.57 -13.61 8.66
C ALA A 46 5.46 -12.15 8.18
N ILE A 47 6.56 -11.66 7.59
CA ILE A 47 6.65 -10.33 7.00
C ILE A 47 7.18 -10.47 5.58
N ILE A 48 6.42 -9.96 4.61
CA ILE A 48 6.79 -9.95 3.20
C ILE A 48 6.77 -8.49 2.73
N ALA A 49 7.77 -8.06 2.00
CA ALA A 49 7.91 -6.67 1.61
C ALA A 49 8.30 -6.48 0.15
N SER A 50 7.91 -5.34 -0.41
CA SER A 50 8.48 -4.84 -1.65
C SER A 50 10.00 -4.67 -1.51
N PRO A 51 10.80 -5.00 -2.54
CA PRO A 51 12.25 -4.81 -2.50
C PRO A 51 12.68 -3.34 -2.51
N LEU A 52 11.80 -2.40 -2.86
CA LEU A 52 12.12 -0.98 -2.84
C LEU A 52 12.48 -0.51 -1.44
N GLN A 53 13.59 0.22 -1.33
CA GLN A 53 14.27 0.53 -0.05
C GLN A 53 13.30 1.06 1.00
N ARG A 54 12.43 2.01 0.67
CA ARG A 54 11.45 2.59 1.61
C ARG A 54 10.51 1.56 2.25
N ALA A 55 10.08 0.54 1.49
CA ALA A 55 9.22 -0.54 2.00
C ALA A 55 10.04 -1.58 2.77
N ARG A 56 11.19 -1.96 2.23
CA ARG A 56 12.12 -2.88 2.88
C ARG A 56 12.58 -2.34 4.24
N ASP A 57 13.00 -1.08 4.32
CA ASP A 57 13.47 -0.48 5.57
C ASP A 57 12.34 -0.39 6.61
N THR A 58 11.09 -0.10 6.16
CA THR A 58 9.91 -0.14 7.03
C THR A 58 9.65 -1.56 7.55
N ALA A 59 9.71 -2.57 6.67
CA ALA A 59 9.53 -3.96 7.04
C ALA A 59 10.62 -4.47 7.99
N GLN A 60 11.87 -4.06 7.79
CA GLN A 60 12.99 -4.40 8.65
C GLN A 60 12.81 -3.84 10.07
N ALA A 61 12.27 -2.63 10.21
CA ALA A 61 11.93 -2.08 11.52
C ALA A 61 10.86 -2.93 12.22
N ILE A 62 9.83 -3.40 11.49
CA ILE A 62 8.80 -4.29 12.03
C ILE A 62 9.41 -5.64 12.42
N GLY A 63 10.23 -6.23 11.53
CA GLY A 63 10.89 -7.51 11.76
C GLY A 63 11.81 -7.50 12.97
N ALA A 64 12.57 -6.42 13.17
CA ALA A 64 13.43 -6.24 14.33
C ALA A 64 12.65 -6.23 15.65
N CYS A 65 11.44 -5.62 15.67
CA CYS A 65 10.57 -5.60 16.85
C CYS A 65 9.86 -6.96 17.08
N ALA A 66 9.46 -7.65 15.99
CA ALA A 66 8.72 -8.91 16.06
C ALA A 66 9.64 -10.15 16.18
N GLY A 67 10.95 -9.99 16.03
CA GLY A 67 11.90 -11.11 15.99
C GLY A 67 11.81 -11.95 14.72
N LEU A 68 11.32 -11.38 13.60
CA LEU A 68 11.09 -12.06 12.33
C LEU A 68 12.02 -11.57 11.23
N GLY A 69 12.41 -12.48 10.34
CA GLY A 69 13.04 -12.14 9.07
C GLY A 69 12.05 -11.53 8.08
N VAL A 70 12.55 -10.70 7.16
CA VAL A 70 11.75 -10.11 6.09
C VAL A 70 12.01 -10.86 4.79
N GLN A 71 10.95 -11.36 4.16
CA GLN A 71 10.98 -11.92 2.81
C GLN A 71 10.70 -10.80 1.80
N LEU A 72 11.35 -10.83 0.64
CA LEU A 72 11.11 -9.86 -0.41
C LEU A 72 10.32 -10.49 -1.55
N ASP A 73 9.35 -9.73 -2.10
CA ASP A 73 8.56 -10.15 -3.25
C ASP A 73 8.39 -8.97 -4.22
N ASP A 74 8.89 -9.17 -5.43
CA ASP A 74 8.85 -8.14 -6.49
C ASP A 74 7.41 -7.77 -6.90
N ARG A 75 6.45 -8.63 -6.67
CA ARG A 75 5.04 -8.35 -6.95
C ARG A 75 4.45 -7.27 -6.03
N LEU A 76 5.12 -6.95 -4.92
CA LEU A 76 4.73 -5.89 -3.98
C LEU A 76 5.27 -4.50 -4.35
N ILE A 77 6.01 -4.34 -5.46
CA ILE A 77 6.54 -3.03 -5.89
C ILE A 77 5.40 -2.04 -6.18
N GLU A 78 5.72 -0.74 -6.16
CA GLU A 78 4.76 0.31 -6.52
C GLU A 78 4.42 0.27 -8.01
N ILE A 79 3.32 0.88 -8.40
CA ILE A 79 2.95 1.04 -9.80
C ILE A 79 4.07 1.68 -10.60
N ASP A 80 4.34 1.15 -11.78
CA ASP A 80 5.17 1.83 -12.75
C ASP A 80 4.39 2.98 -13.37
N VAL A 81 4.89 4.18 -13.21
CA VAL A 81 4.29 5.39 -13.78
C VAL A 81 5.09 5.92 -14.99
N GLY A 82 5.99 5.09 -15.52
CA GLY A 82 6.77 5.39 -16.73
C GLY A 82 7.48 6.75 -16.64
N ARG A 83 7.33 7.57 -17.69
CA ARG A 83 7.98 8.88 -17.79
C ARG A 83 7.51 9.91 -16.76
N TRP A 84 6.44 9.64 -16.01
CA TRP A 84 6.00 10.54 -14.93
C TRP A 84 6.79 10.35 -13.63
N SER A 85 7.65 9.33 -13.56
CA SER A 85 8.49 9.06 -12.39
C SER A 85 9.36 10.28 -12.01
N GLY A 86 9.34 10.65 -10.73
CA GLY A 86 10.08 11.77 -10.17
C GLY A 86 9.46 13.16 -10.41
N GLN A 87 8.41 13.26 -11.22
CA GLN A 87 7.75 14.53 -11.49
C GLN A 87 6.71 14.87 -10.41
N ARG A 88 6.47 16.16 -10.19
CA ARG A 88 5.43 16.61 -9.25
C ARG A 88 4.06 16.41 -9.87
N ALA A 89 3.14 15.77 -9.14
CA ALA A 89 1.78 15.53 -9.58
C ALA A 89 1.03 16.83 -9.96
N ALA A 90 1.29 17.93 -9.22
CA ALA A 90 0.72 19.23 -9.51
C ALA A 90 1.20 19.84 -10.85
N ASP A 91 2.47 19.61 -11.20
CA ASP A 91 3.05 20.09 -12.46
C ASP A 91 2.55 19.25 -13.63
N LEU A 92 2.48 17.93 -13.49
CA LEU A 92 1.90 17.03 -14.47
C LEU A 92 0.43 17.38 -14.74
N ARG A 93 -0.36 17.65 -13.70
CA ARG A 93 -1.77 18.04 -13.87
C ARG A 93 -1.94 19.30 -14.70
N ARG A 94 -1.00 20.24 -14.63
CA ARG A 94 -1.04 21.49 -15.39
C ARG A 94 -0.48 21.36 -16.79
N ASN A 95 0.56 20.56 -16.98
CA ASN A 95 1.42 20.61 -18.17
C ASN A 95 1.40 19.34 -19.01
N ASP A 96 0.88 18.22 -18.50
CA ASP A 96 0.80 16.95 -19.23
C ASP A 96 -0.68 16.58 -19.44
N PRO A 97 -1.22 16.75 -20.67
CA PRO A 97 -2.62 16.46 -20.98
C PRO A 97 -3.02 15.00 -20.74
N GLU A 98 -2.10 14.05 -20.95
CA GLU A 98 -2.35 12.61 -20.71
C GLU A 98 -2.52 12.35 -19.22
N TYR A 99 -1.65 12.90 -18.37
CA TYR A 99 -1.79 12.81 -16.92
C TYR A 99 -3.11 13.42 -16.44
N ALA A 100 -3.40 14.65 -16.91
CA ALA A 100 -4.61 15.36 -16.52
C ALA A 100 -5.87 14.59 -16.90
N ALA A 101 -5.94 14.03 -18.10
CA ALA A 101 -7.06 13.20 -18.55
C ALA A 101 -7.15 11.89 -17.76
N GLY A 102 -6.03 11.22 -17.51
CA GLY A 102 -5.96 9.96 -16.77
C GLY A 102 -6.45 10.10 -15.33
N VAL A 103 -6.07 11.18 -14.63
CA VAL A 103 -6.49 11.39 -13.22
C VAL A 103 -8.01 11.49 -13.06
N VAL A 104 -8.72 11.99 -14.07
CA VAL A 104 -10.20 12.11 -14.02
C VAL A 104 -10.92 10.98 -14.74
N SER A 105 -10.20 10.10 -15.42
CA SER A 105 -10.78 8.97 -16.18
C SER A 105 -11.53 8.02 -15.24
N PRO A 106 -12.76 7.64 -15.56
CA PRO A 106 -13.46 6.57 -14.85
C PRO A 106 -12.99 5.17 -15.27
N ILE A 107 -12.25 5.08 -16.37
CA ILE A 107 -11.75 3.83 -16.97
C ILE A 107 -10.27 3.69 -16.64
N ASP A 108 -9.85 2.46 -16.32
CA ASP A 108 -8.44 2.16 -16.11
C ASP A 108 -7.62 2.45 -17.36
N TYR A 109 -6.42 2.96 -17.16
CA TYR A 109 -5.54 3.39 -18.25
C TYR A 109 -4.08 3.07 -17.91
N ARG A 110 -3.27 2.92 -18.94
CA ARG A 110 -1.83 2.73 -18.83
C ARG A 110 -1.15 4.07 -18.52
N ARG A 111 -0.32 4.11 -17.50
CA ARG A 111 0.34 5.33 -17.02
C ARG A 111 1.65 5.55 -17.77
N ALA A 112 1.64 6.45 -18.76
CA ALA A 112 2.85 6.92 -19.44
C ALA A 112 3.87 5.82 -19.77
N ASP A 113 3.45 4.78 -20.44
CA ASP A 113 4.23 3.56 -20.79
C ASP A 113 4.53 2.63 -19.57
N GLY A 114 4.01 2.92 -18.40
CA GLY A 114 4.09 2.07 -17.21
C GLY A 114 2.97 1.04 -17.11
N GLU A 115 2.39 0.88 -15.92
CA GLU A 115 1.34 -0.11 -15.61
C GLU A 115 -0.07 0.48 -15.62
N THR A 116 -1.08 -0.38 -15.81
CA THR A 116 -2.48 -0.13 -15.47
C THR A 116 -2.74 -0.47 -14.00
N ALA A 117 -3.89 -0.05 -13.46
CA ALA A 117 -4.29 -0.46 -12.11
C ALA A 117 -4.62 -1.95 -12.04
N SER A 118 -5.22 -2.50 -13.10
CA SER A 118 -5.53 -3.93 -13.17
C SER A 118 -4.26 -4.79 -13.10
N GLU A 119 -3.21 -4.45 -13.84
CA GLU A 119 -1.92 -5.17 -13.78
C GLU A 119 -1.30 -5.13 -12.38
N VAL A 120 -1.41 -3.99 -11.68
CA VAL A 120 -0.98 -3.87 -10.28
C VAL A 120 -1.83 -4.74 -9.36
N ALA A 121 -3.15 -4.71 -9.54
CA ALA A 121 -4.08 -5.51 -8.74
C ALA A 121 -3.79 -7.01 -8.88
N ASP A 122 -3.61 -7.49 -10.12
CA ASP A 122 -3.37 -8.90 -10.41
C ASP A 122 -2.14 -9.43 -9.65
N ARG A 123 -1.04 -8.67 -9.63
CA ARG A 123 0.17 -9.09 -8.91
C ARG A 123 0.02 -9.04 -7.38
N ILE A 124 -0.73 -8.07 -6.83
CA ILE A 124 -1.00 -8.01 -5.39
C ILE A 124 -1.93 -9.15 -4.96
N VAL A 125 -2.99 -9.43 -5.74
CA VAL A 125 -3.91 -10.53 -5.48
C VAL A 125 -3.16 -11.88 -5.52
N ALA A 126 -2.25 -12.08 -6.49
CA ALA A 126 -1.44 -13.29 -6.57
C ALA A 126 -0.57 -13.49 -5.31
N VAL A 127 0.07 -12.44 -4.78
CA VAL A 127 0.79 -12.54 -3.49
C VAL A 127 -0.15 -12.97 -2.36
N CYS A 128 -1.35 -12.38 -2.29
CA CYS A 128 -2.31 -12.70 -1.24
C CYS A 128 -2.80 -14.15 -1.32
N GLN A 129 -2.99 -14.68 -2.52
CA GLN A 129 -3.34 -16.08 -2.73
C GLN A 129 -2.24 -17.03 -2.26
N ASP A 130 -0.97 -16.74 -2.59
CA ASP A 130 0.18 -17.51 -2.12
C ASP A 130 0.30 -17.47 -0.58
N VAL A 131 0.07 -16.29 0.01
CA VAL A 131 0.09 -16.11 1.48
C VAL A 131 -0.98 -16.96 2.15
N VAL A 132 -2.21 -16.97 1.63
CA VAL A 132 -3.29 -17.82 2.19
C VAL A 132 -2.94 -19.30 2.09
N ALA A 133 -2.38 -19.72 0.96
CA ALA A 133 -1.99 -21.12 0.75
C ALA A 133 -0.85 -21.56 1.70
N GLN A 134 0.08 -20.65 1.99
CA GLN A 134 1.27 -20.96 2.80
C GLN A 134 1.03 -20.80 4.30
N TYR A 135 0.20 -19.85 4.73
CA TYR A 135 0.06 -19.45 6.13
C TYR A 135 -1.43 -19.50 6.58
N ALA A 136 -2.06 -20.64 6.42
CA ALA A 136 -3.47 -20.79 6.80
C ALA A 136 -3.71 -20.43 8.27
N GLY A 137 -4.60 -19.46 8.52
CA GLY A 137 -4.95 -18.98 9.86
C GLY A 137 -3.93 -18.03 10.49
N GLY A 138 -2.83 -17.69 9.80
CA GLY A 138 -1.79 -16.82 10.31
C GLY A 138 -2.05 -15.33 10.07
N THR A 139 -1.32 -14.48 10.79
CA THR A 139 -1.25 -13.03 10.61
C THR A 139 -0.01 -12.64 9.82
N ILE A 140 -0.19 -12.27 8.56
CA ILE A 140 0.91 -11.94 7.65
C ILE A 140 0.95 -10.45 7.36
N ILE A 141 2.14 -9.86 7.44
CA ILE A 141 2.37 -8.45 7.16
C ILE A 141 2.91 -8.27 5.75
N LEU A 142 2.18 -7.54 4.92
CA LEU A 142 2.61 -7.15 3.58
C LEU A 142 2.99 -5.67 3.58
N VAL A 143 4.28 -5.36 3.45
CA VAL A 143 4.77 -3.98 3.46
C VAL A 143 5.02 -3.52 2.02
N ALA A 144 4.26 -2.52 1.58
CA ALA A 144 4.32 -2.06 0.19
C ALA A 144 4.00 -0.55 0.06
N HIS A 145 3.25 -0.16 -0.96
CA HIS A 145 3.12 1.22 -1.41
C HIS A 145 1.66 1.65 -1.52
N GLY A 146 1.45 2.97 -1.56
CA GLY A 146 0.12 3.54 -1.45
C GLY A 146 -0.84 3.14 -2.56
N PHE A 147 -0.40 3.23 -3.83
CA PHE A 147 -1.27 2.86 -4.95
C PHE A 147 -1.45 1.35 -5.04
N ALA A 148 -0.36 0.59 -4.95
CA ALA A 148 -0.39 -0.87 -5.06
C ALA A 148 -1.32 -1.49 -4.00
N LEU A 149 -1.19 -1.08 -2.73
CA LEU A 149 -2.02 -1.62 -1.64
C LEU A 149 -3.48 -1.22 -1.79
N ARG A 150 -3.78 0.05 -2.05
CA ARG A 150 -5.17 0.52 -2.24
C ARG A 150 -5.86 -0.26 -3.35
N THR A 151 -5.20 -0.43 -4.48
CA THR A 151 -5.71 -1.14 -5.65
C THR A 151 -5.89 -2.62 -5.33
N GLY A 152 -4.86 -3.28 -4.79
CA GLY A 152 -4.94 -4.70 -4.40
C GLY A 152 -6.05 -4.98 -3.40
N ILE A 153 -6.20 -4.16 -2.35
CA ILE A 153 -7.31 -4.29 -1.38
C ILE A 153 -8.66 -4.21 -2.10
N CYS A 154 -8.84 -3.25 -3.01
CA CYS A 154 -10.10 -3.11 -3.74
C CYS A 154 -10.44 -4.38 -4.55
N TRP A 155 -9.47 -4.92 -5.29
CA TRP A 155 -9.67 -6.15 -6.09
C TRP A 155 -9.94 -7.40 -5.24
N LEU A 156 -9.25 -7.55 -4.11
CA LEU A 156 -9.55 -8.62 -3.14
C LEU A 156 -11.02 -8.58 -2.68
N LEU A 157 -11.58 -7.40 -2.52
CA LEU A 157 -12.98 -7.21 -2.12
C LEU A 157 -13.98 -7.38 -3.28
N GLY A 158 -13.53 -7.74 -4.49
CA GLY A 158 -14.38 -7.88 -5.67
C GLY A 158 -14.66 -6.57 -6.41
N GLY A 159 -13.91 -5.51 -6.09
CA GLY A 159 -14.02 -4.23 -6.78
C GLY A 159 -13.19 -4.16 -8.06
N ASP A 160 -13.25 -3.00 -8.70
CA ASP A 160 -12.54 -2.67 -9.94
C ASP A 160 -11.83 -1.31 -9.82
N TYR A 161 -11.33 -0.80 -10.94
CA TYR A 161 -10.68 0.51 -10.99
C TYR A 161 -11.60 1.63 -10.50
N GLY A 162 -12.86 1.64 -10.91
CA GLY A 162 -13.85 2.62 -10.48
C GLY A 162 -14.05 2.60 -8.97
N ALA A 163 -14.26 1.41 -8.41
CA ALA A 163 -14.41 1.19 -6.97
C ALA A 163 -13.16 1.58 -6.18
N SER A 164 -11.94 1.33 -6.72
CA SER A 164 -10.69 1.69 -6.06
C SER A 164 -10.55 3.19 -5.82
N ARG A 165 -11.22 4.02 -6.61
CA ARG A 165 -11.23 5.48 -6.46
C ARG A 165 -12.12 5.97 -5.31
N CYS A 166 -13.01 5.12 -4.81
CA CYS A 166 -13.81 5.40 -3.62
C CYS A 166 -13.02 5.18 -2.32
N LEU A 167 -11.89 4.47 -2.39
CA LEU A 167 -10.98 4.33 -1.25
C LEU A 167 -10.05 5.53 -1.17
N GLY A 168 -9.92 6.12 0.01
CA GLY A 168 -8.93 7.17 0.29
C GLY A 168 -7.50 6.70 0.09
N GLY A 169 -6.55 7.62 -0.03
CA GLY A 169 -5.14 7.28 -0.03
C GLY A 169 -4.73 6.70 1.34
N LEU A 170 -3.75 5.79 1.32
CA LEU A 170 -3.13 5.29 2.54
C LEU A 170 -2.07 6.28 3.02
N ASP A 171 -2.01 6.56 4.31
CA ASP A 171 -0.99 7.40 4.93
C ASP A 171 0.33 6.62 5.11
N ASN A 172 1.47 7.32 5.22
CA ASN A 172 2.74 6.67 5.47
C ASN A 172 2.72 5.94 6.82
N CYS A 173 3.16 4.69 6.84
CA CYS A 173 3.09 3.77 7.99
C CYS A 173 1.67 3.54 8.52
N SER A 174 0.64 3.80 7.73
CA SER A 174 -0.70 3.29 8.03
C SER A 174 -0.81 1.82 7.67
N TRP A 175 -1.77 1.14 8.29
CA TRP A 175 -2.08 -0.25 7.97
C TRP A 175 -3.56 -0.46 7.70
N SER A 176 -3.85 -1.51 6.94
CA SER A 176 -5.19 -2.00 6.70
C SER A 176 -5.24 -3.49 7.01
N ILE A 177 -6.36 -3.96 7.54
CA ILE A 177 -6.57 -5.36 7.89
C ILE A 177 -7.62 -5.94 6.94
N VAL A 178 -7.25 -7.01 6.27
CA VAL A 178 -8.13 -7.79 5.41
C VAL A 178 -8.05 -9.23 5.86
N ASP A 179 -9.19 -9.81 6.21
CA ASP A 179 -9.30 -11.22 6.58
C ASP A 179 -9.67 -12.06 5.36
N HIS A 180 -9.14 -13.28 5.31
CA HIS A 180 -9.55 -14.30 4.37
C HIS A 180 -10.42 -15.33 5.08
N LEU A 181 -11.64 -15.52 4.58
CA LEU A 181 -12.61 -16.44 5.17
C LEU A 181 -12.50 -17.82 4.54
N PRO A 182 -12.77 -18.89 5.31
CA PRO A 182 -12.94 -20.24 4.78
C PRO A 182 -14.09 -20.29 3.75
N GLU A 183 -13.98 -21.19 2.78
CA GLU A 183 -14.92 -21.33 1.66
C GLU A 183 -16.34 -21.67 2.13
N ASP A 184 -16.47 -22.55 3.12
CA ASP A 184 -17.75 -22.91 3.74
C ASP A 184 -18.45 -21.71 4.39
N VAL A 185 -17.70 -20.78 4.97
CA VAL A 185 -18.25 -19.54 5.53
C VAL A 185 -18.71 -18.59 4.43
N VAL A 186 -17.94 -18.50 3.34
CA VAL A 186 -18.28 -17.67 2.18
C VAL A 186 -19.60 -18.14 1.57
N GLU A 187 -19.74 -19.44 1.33
CA GLU A 187 -20.93 -20.07 0.76
C GLU A 187 -22.14 -19.91 1.70
N ALA A 188 -21.99 -20.26 2.97
CA ALA A 188 -23.07 -20.22 3.94
C ALA A 188 -23.64 -18.82 4.16
N ARG A 189 -22.82 -17.78 3.96
CA ARG A 189 -23.20 -16.38 4.14
C ARG A 189 -23.48 -15.62 2.84
N GLY A 190 -23.26 -16.23 1.69
CA GLY A 190 -23.48 -15.61 0.39
C GLY A 190 -22.57 -14.41 0.11
N PHE A 191 -21.32 -14.43 0.61
CA PHE A 191 -20.37 -13.37 0.34
C PHE A 191 -19.87 -13.41 -1.10
N LEU A 192 -19.66 -12.25 -1.71
CA LEU A 192 -19.15 -12.12 -3.08
C LEU A 192 -17.65 -12.40 -3.20
N SER A 193 -16.92 -12.33 -2.10
CA SER A 193 -15.48 -12.56 -2.02
C SER A 193 -15.13 -13.24 -0.70
N PRO A 194 -14.11 -14.10 -0.64
CA PRO A 194 -13.58 -14.62 0.61
C PRO A 194 -12.86 -13.55 1.46
N TRP A 195 -12.60 -12.39 0.89
CA TRP A 195 -11.86 -11.32 1.56
C TRP A 195 -12.78 -10.30 2.21
N ARG A 196 -12.47 -9.89 3.42
CA ARG A 196 -13.22 -8.89 4.19
C ARG A 196 -12.32 -7.80 4.71
N LEU A 197 -12.66 -6.55 4.44
CA LEU A 197 -11.98 -5.40 5.00
C LEU A 197 -12.44 -5.18 6.45
N MET A 198 -11.53 -5.35 7.40
CA MET A 198 -11.78 -5.19 8.83
C MET A 198 -11.36 -3.80 9.33
N ALA A 199 -10.30 -3.22 8.73
CA ALA A 199 -9.83 -1.89 9.04
C ALA A 199 -9.12 -1.28 7.82
N TYR A 200 -9.23 0.03 7.63
CA TYR A 200 -8.61 0.74 6.51
C TYR A 200 -7.90 2.00 6.97
N ASN A 201 -6.65 2.17 6.49
CA ASN A 201 -5.82 3.35 6.76
C ASN A 201 -5.68 3.68 8.25
N CYS A 202 -5.54 2.67 9.10
CA CYS A 202 -5.27 2.85 10.52
C CYS A 202 -3.86 3.41 10.71
N GLY A 203 -3.69 4.31 11.66
CA GLY A 203 -2.40 4.91 11.97
C GLY A 203 -2.18 5.04 13.46
N VAL A 204 -0.91 5.13 13.86
CA VAL A 204 -0.57 5.58 15.20
C VAL A 204 -0.75 7.09 15.22
N PRO A 205 -1.51 7.67 16.18
CA PRO A 205 -1.54 9.11 16.33
C PRO A 205 -0.11 9.60 16.63
N VAL A 206 0.57 10.12 15.63
CA VAL A 206 1.79 10.89 15.87
C VAL A 206 1.29 12.22 16.41
N PRO A 207 1.77 12.70 17.57
CA PRO A 207 1.51 14.07 17.97
C PRO A 207 1.99 14.98 16.85
N VAL A 208 1.06 15.46 16.06
CA VAL A 208 1.33 16.52 15.09
C VAL A 208 1.17 17.78 15.92
N ASP A 209 2.19 18.63 15.93
CA ASP A 209 1.97 20.04 16.20
C ASP A 209 1.05 20.52 15.07
N VAL A 210 -0.25 20.41 15.30
CA VAL A 210 -1.25 20.83 14.33
C VAL A 210 -1.35 22.34 14.46
N ASP A 211 -0.58 23.02 13.64
CA ASP A 211 -0.79 24.45 13.40
C ASP A 211 -2.06 24.57 12.53
N PHE A 212 -3.21 24.65 13.18
CA PHE A 212 -4.52 24.84 12.53
C PHE A 212 -4.64 26.17 11.77
N ALA A 213 -3.62 27.03 11.80
CA ALA A 213 -3.63 28.34 11.16
C ALA A 213 -3.30 28.33 9.66
N LYS A 214 -3.01 27.17 9.04
CA LYS A 214 -2.58 27.09 7.62
C LYS A 214 -3.55 26.32 6.71
N GLY A 215 -4.83 26.34 6.99
CA GLY A 215 -5.84 25.63 6.21
C GLY A 215 -7.14 26.36 6.04
N ALA A 216 -7.10 27.61 5.60
CA ALA A 216 -8.28 28.33 5.09
C ALA A 216 -8.02 28.76 3.65
#